data_58a6f939270d397393addefdd2eba849
#
_entry.id   58a6f939270d397393addefdd2eba849
#
_cell.length_a   1.000
_cell.length_b   1.000
_cell.length_c   1.000
_cell.angle_alpha   90.00
_cell.angle_beta   90.00
_cell.angle_gamma   90.00
#
_symmetry.space_group_name_H-M   'P 1'
#
loop_
_entity.id
_entity.type
_entity.pdbx_description
1 polymer ?
#
loop_
_entity_poly.entity_id
_entity_poly.type
_entity_poly.pdbx_seq_one_letter_code
_entity_poly.pdbx_strand_id
1 'polypeptide(L)'
;CPELMIASMSLEDKLLCLIEFFRNHRCLVILDNAESILQVGQNNEPLQQQYSVYQQLIKYIGITEHQSCLILTSQQKFRVLDIQEGEHLPVRSLQVKGLPLRCIQAILNEIAPFSASLEDWNFLLEYYAGNPLMLKLIAIHAKELFECDISQFLEIESHQISVLRDLRHLLDRQFNHLSDLEKQIMYELALSKLPVAISDLQKRTCLSSSANCFIEALRSLIQRSLEEKSNSGFKLEPIMVDYVNYRMDNPEN
;
A
#
# COMPACT_ATOMS: atom_id res chain seq x y z
N CYS A 1 17.30 35.24 19.26
CA CYS A 1 16.08 34.40 19.20
C CYS A 1 16.48 33.01 18.78
N PRO A 2 16.13 31.94 19.53
CA PRO A 2 16.48 30.55 19.15
C PRO A 2 15.96 30.18 17.74
N GLU A 3 14.81 30.69 17.34
CA GLU A 3 14.19 30.44 16.02
C GLU A 3 15.02 30.96 14.85
N LEU A 4 15.69 32.11 14.99
CA LEU A 4 16.57 32.68 13.97
C LEU A 4 17.88 31.89 13.83
N MET A 5 18.40 31.31 14.89
CA MET A 5 19.58 30.44 14.85
C MET A 5 19.26 29.14 14.10
N ILE A 6 18.12 28.51 14.38
CA ILE A 6 17.68 27.29 13.68
C ILE A 6 17.43 27.56 12.20
N ALA A 7 16.94 28.73 11.81
CA ALA A 7 16.69 29.08 10.42
C ALA A 7 17.98 29.16 9.58
N SER A 8 19.11 29.58 10.19
CA SER A 8 20.42 29.71 9.52
C SER A 8 21.27 28.43 9.52
N MET A 9 20.88 27.39 10.24
CA MET A 9 21.61 26.13 10.32
C MET A 9 21.51 25.32 9.04
N SER A 10 22.57 24.59 8.73
CA SER A 10 22.52 23.56 7.69
C SER A 10 21.47 22.50 8.03
N LEU A 11 21.05 21.77 7.04
CA LEU A 11 20.06 20.72 7.23
C LEU A 11 20.60 19.56 8.09
N GLU A 12 21.87 19.23 7.91
CA GLU A 12 22.57 18.22 8.74
C GLU A 12 22.64 18.65 10.20
N ASP A 13 22.95 19.93 10.47
CA ASP A 13 22.97 20.44 11.83
C ASP A 13 21.58 20.41 12.49
N LYS A 14 20.51 20.70 11.71
CA LYS A 14 19.13 20.59 12.20
C LYS A 14 18.77 19.14 12.56
N LEU A 15 19.21 18.16 11.75
CA LEU A 15 19.01 16.74 12.04
C LEU A 15 19.75 16.33 13.31
N LEU A 16 21.00 16.75 13.49
CA LEU A 16 21.77 16.47 14.67
C LEU A 16 21.14 17.08 15.94
N CYS A 17 20.66 18.32 15.86
CA CYS A 17 19.91 18.94 16.95
C CYS A 17 18.63 18.18 17.29
N LEU A 18 17.91 17.68 16.31
CA LEU A 18 16.68 16.90 16.51
C LEU A 18 16.99 15.55 17.19
N ILE A 19 18.04 14.86 16.78
CA ILE A 19 18.48 13.62 17.40
C ILE A 19 18.91 13.85 18.85
N GLU A 20 19.65 14.92 19.12
CA GLU A 20 20.04 15.29 20.47
C GLU A 20 18.81 15.62 21.34
N PHE A 21 17.81 16.29 20.78
CA PHE A 21 16.54 16.51 21.45
C PHE A 21 15.84 15.18 21.80
N PHE A 22 15.83 14.20 20.87
CA PHE A 22 15.24 12.87 21.10
C PHE A 22 16.02 12.04 22.14
N ARG A 23 17.31 12.29 22.32
CA ARG A 23 18.10 11.67 23.39
C ARG A 23 17.69 12.19 24.78
N ASN A 24 17.44 13.49 24.87
CA ASN A 24 17.15 14.16 26.12
C ASN A 24 15.66 14.18 26.48
N HIS A 25 14.77 13.94 25.51
CA HIS A 25 13.33 14.00 25.69
C HIS A 25 12.67 12.74 25.12
N ARG A 26 11.67 12.24 25.84
CA ARG A 26 10.84 11.12 25.39
C ARG A 26 9.70 11.62 24.54
N CYS A 27 9.83 11.49 23.21
CA CYS A 27 8.85 11.92 22.22
C CYS A 27 8.25 10.72 21.49
N LEU A 28 6.98 10.86 21.08
CA LEU A 28 6.35 10.04 20.06
C LEU A 28 6.18 10.90 18.80
N VAL A 29 6.83 10.49 17.74
CA VAL A 29 6.71 11.13 16.41
C VAL A 29 5.96 10.20 15.48
N ILE A 30 4.93 10.71 14.82
CA ILE A 30 4.14 9.95 13.85
C ILE A 30 4.26 10.64 12.50
N LEU A 31 4.77 9.91 11.49
CA LEU A 31 4.78 10.34 10.09
C LEU A 31 3.80 9.46 9.32
N ASP A 32 2.65 10.04 9.05
CA ASP A 32 1.57 9.38 8.31
C ASP A 32 1.75 9.56 6.81
N ASN A 33 1.39 8.55 6.01
CA ASN A 33 1.49 8.55 4.56
C ASN A 33 2.93 8.81 4.05
N ALA A 34 3.91 8.15 4.68
CA ALA A 34 5.33 8.41 4.45
C ALA A 34 5.83 7.96 3.06
N GLU A 35 5.05 7.20 2.27
CA GLU A 35 5.35 6.91 0.86
C GLU A 35 5.47 8.17 0.00
N SER A 36 4.82 9.27 0.38
CA SER A 36 4.98 10.56 -0.30
C SER A 36 6.45 11.02 -0.33
N ILE A 37 7.24 10.63 0.68
CA ILE A 37 8.68 10.89 0.76
C ILE A 37 9.48 10.01 -0.23
N LEU A 38 8.96 8.85 -0.61
CA LEU A 38 9.64 7.89 -1.50
C LEU A 38 9.40 8.19 -2.99
N GLN A 39 8.28 8.82 -3.33
CA GLN A 39 7.79 8.95 -4.71
C GLN A 39 8.46 10.06 -5.53
N VAL A 40 9.21 10.96 -4.93
CA VAL A 40 9.75 12.18 -5.59
C VAL A 40 11.10 11.96 -6.28
N GLY A 41 11.43 10.74 -6.64
CA GLY A 41 12.76 10.37 -7.13
C GLY A 41 13.03 10.48 -8.63
N GLN A 42 12.08 10.82 -9.50
CA GLN A 42 12.33 10.64 -10.94
C GLN A 42 12.41 11.90 -11.81
N ASN A 43 11.83 13.06 -11.45
CA ASN A 43 11.79 14.18 -12.38
C ASN A 43 12.01 15.61 -11.82
N ASN A 44 12.31 15.83 -10.52
CA ASN A 44 12.46 17.19 -9.98
C ASN A 44 13.62 17.29 -8.98
N GLU A 45 14.80 17.78 -9.42
CA GLU A 45 16.00 17.96 -8.60
C GLU A 45 15.83 18.75 -7.28
N PRO A 46 15.04 19.85 -7.20
CA PRO A 46 14.89 20.59 -5.95
C PRO A 46 14.12 19.81 -4.87
N LEU A 47 13.17 18.98 -5.29
CA LEU A 47 12.39 18.14 -4.38
C LEU A 47 13.19 16.92 -3.90
N GLN A 48 14.09 16.37 -4.71
CA GLN A 48 14.98 15.27 -4.31
C GLN A 48 15.84 15.63 -3.09
N GLN A 49 16.36 16.85 -3.00
CA GLN A 49 17.15 17.30 -1.85
C GLN A 49 16.31 17.35 -0.56
N GLN A 50 15.09 17.84 -0.62
CA GLN A 50 14.20 17.89 0.55
C GLN A 50 13.83 16.47 1.05
N TYR A 51 13.57 15.55 0.13
CA TYR A 51 13.20 14.16 0.49
C TYR A 51 14.37 13.33 0.98
N SER A 52 15.59 13.58 0.51
CA SER A 52 16.79 12.93 1.02
C SER A 52 16.99 13.15 2.52
N VAL A 53 16.53 14.28 3.02
CA VAL A 53 16.60 14.65 4.44
C VAL A 53 15.69 13.80 5.31
N TYR A 54 14.46 13.56 4.88
CA TYR A 54 13.55 12.68 5.62
C TYR A 54 14.07 11.24 5.64
N GLN A 55 14.65 10.77 4.53
CA GLN A 55 15.30 9.46 4.50
C GLN A 55 16.50 9.39 5.46
N GLN A 56 17.30 10.47 5.52
CA GLN A 56 18.40 10.58 6.48
C GLN A 56 17.88 10.62 7.92
N LEU A 57 16.84 11.41 8.20
CA LEU A 57 16.19 11.45 9.51
C LEU A 57 15.73 10.05 9.97
N ILE A 58 14.99 9.36 9.12
CA ILE A 58 14.49 8.00 9.40
C ILE A 58 15.66 7.05 9.68
N LYS A 59 16.72 7.12 8.85
CA LYS A 59 17.93 6.33 9.04
C LYS A 59 18.60 6.65 10.37
N TYR A 60 18.83 7.92 10.67
CA TYR A 60 19.50 8.33 11.91
C TYR A 60 18.72 7.93 13.16
N ILE A 61 17.39 8.10 13.16
CA ILE A 61 16.53 7.63 14.27
C ILE A 61 16.67 6.12 14.44
N GLY A 62 16.74 5.35 13.35
CA GLY A 62 16.87 3.90 13.42
C GLY A 62 18.23 3.38 13.95
N ILE A 63 19.32 4.17 13.83
CA ILE A 63 20.68 3.72 14.20
C ILE A 63 21.23 4.38 15.47
N THR A 64 20.63 5.47 15.95
CA THR A 64 21.12 6.19 17.14
C THR A 64 20.36 5.78 18.38
N GLU A 65 21.06 5.74 19.51
CA GLU A 65 20.42 5.53 20.82
C GLU A 65 19.68 6.80 21.24
N HIS A 66 18.39 6.67 21.57
CA HIS A 66 17.53 7.74 22.08
C HIS A 66 16.33 7.17 22.85
N GLN A 67 15.59 8.06 23.55
CA GLN A 67 14.44 7.66 24.37
C GLN A 67 13.10 7.76 23.64
N SER A 68 13.10 8.26 22.39
CA SER A 68 11.92 8.59 21.62
C SER A 68 11.49 7.44 20.71
N CYS A 69 10.28 7.50 20.19
CA CYS A 69 9.72 6.53 19.26
C CYS A 69 9.26 7.22 18.00
N LEU A 70 9.60 6.67 16.82
CA LEU A 70 9.08 7.09 15.54
C LEU A 70 8.16 5.99 14.98
N ILE A 71 6.94 6.36 14.64
CA ILE A 71 5.98 5.51 13.92
C ILE A 71 5.83 6.06 12.52
N LEU A 72 6.00 5.20 11.52
CA LEU A 72 5.75 5.51 10.11
C LEU A 72 4.56 4.68 9.64
N THR A 73 3.57 5.32 9.01
CA THR A 73 2.60 4.61 8.18
C THR A 73 2.95 4.80 6.72
N SER A 74 2.87 3.74 5.92
CA SER A 74 3.20 3.81 4.50
C SER A 74 2.59 2.62 3.76
N GLN A 75 2.17 2.85 2.52
CA GLN A 75 1.77 1.79 1.59
C GLN A 75 2.98 1.01 1.06
N GLN A 76 4.20 1.52 1.25
CA GLN A 76 5.42 0.91 0.78
C GLN A 76 6.46 0.83 1.90
N LYS A 77 7.12 -0.32 2.06
CA LYS A 77 8.18 -0.51 3.04
C LYS A 77 9.43 0.30 2.70
N PHE A 78 10.02 0.95 3.69
CA PHE A 78 11.26 1.73 3.55
C PHE A 78 12.49 0.82 3.54
N ARG A 79 13.15 0.66 2.39
CA ARG A 79 14.36 -0.18 2.23
C ARG A 79 15.53 0.27 3.10
N VAL A 80 15.63 1.55 3.40
CA VAL A 80 16.69 2.10 4.25
C VAL A 80 16.69 1.50 5.66
N LEU A 81 15.57 0.93 6.07
CA LEU A 81 15.39 0.31 7.38
C LEU A 81 15.65 -1.21 7.39
N ASP A 82 15.74 -1.87 6.24
CA ASP A 82 15.87 -3.34 6.16
C ASP A 82 17.08 -3.90 6.93
N ILE A 83 18.20 -3.15 6.97
CA ILE A 83 19.43 -3.57 7.69
C ILE A 83 19.26 -3.42 9.21
N GLN A 84 18.36 -2.55 9.67
CA GLN A 84 18.15 -2.20 11.07
C GLN A 84 16.94 -2.92 11.67
N GLU A 85 16.23 -3.68 10.84
CA GLU A 85 15.04 -4.42 11.24
C GLU A 85 15.39 -5.82 11.75
N GLY A 86 14.86 -6.19 12.88
CA GLY A 86 15.03 -7.53 13.43
C GLY A 86 14.49 -7.67 14.84
N GLU A 87 14.35 -8.90 15.32
CA GLU A 87 13.71 -9.19 16.61
C GLU A 87 14.41 -8.50 17.82
N HIS A 88 15.72 -8.28 17.72
CA HIS A 88 16.52 -7.61 18.73
C HIS A 88 17.11 -6.27 18.29
N LEU A 89 16.68 -5.77 17.11
CA LEU A 89 17.11 -4.49 16.56
C LEU A 89 16.06 -3.39 16.84
N PRO A 90 16.45 -2.11 16.76
CA PRO A 90 15.58 -0.99 17.15
C PRO A 90 14.37 -0.79 16.20
N VAL A 91 14.43 -1.32 14.97
CA VAL A 91 13.39 -1.15 13.97
C VAL A 91 12.50 -2.39 13.89
N ARG A 92 11.21 -2.15 13.79
CA ARG A 92 10.15 -3.16 13.57
C ARG A 92 9.27 -2.74 12.42
N SER A 93 8.95 -3.67 11.53
CA SER A 93 7.91 -3.48 10.53
C SER A 93 6.71 -4.37 10.83
N LEU A 94 5.53 -3.80 10.73
CA LEU A 94 4.26 -4.51 10.84
C LEU A 94 3.52 -4.36 9.52
N GLN A 95 3.36 -5.44 8.78
CA GLN A 95 2.47 -5.47 7.64
C GLN A 95 1.03 -5.58 8.13
N VAL A 96 0.23 -4.54 7.87
CA VAL A 96 -1.20 -4.53 8.17
C VAL A 96 -1.91 -5.34 7.09
N LYS A 97 -2.49 -6.47 7.47
CA LYS A 97 -3.31 -7.32 6.60
C LYS A 97 -4.77 -6.92 6.68
N GLY A 98 -5.57 -7.43 5.73
CA GLY A 98 -7.02 -7.30 5.78
C GLY A 98 -7.61 -7.85 7.08
N LEU A 99 -8.75 -7.32 7.47
CA LEU A 99 -9.44 -7.69 8.69
C LEU A 99 -10.17 -9.03 8.53
N PRO A 100 -10.22 -9.85 9.59
CA PRO A 100 -11.03 -11.07 9.58
C PRO A 100 -12.53 -10.75 9.61
N LEU A 101 -13.35 -11.68 9.11
CA LEU A 101 -14.80 -11.52 8.95
C LEU A 101 -15.51 -10.93 10.18
N ARG A 102 -15.21 -11.45 11.37
CA ARG A 102 -15.82 -10.97 12.63
C ARG A 102 -15.59 -9.47 12.89
N CYS A 103 -14.41 -8.96 12.51
CA CYS A 103 -14.08 -7.53 12.68
C CYS A 103 -14.79 -6.68 11.63
N ILE A 104 -14.88 -7.16 10.39
CA ILE A 104 -15.61 -6.50 9.32
C ILE A 104 -17.09 -6.40 9.68
N GLN A 105 -17.72 -7.51 10.09
CA GLN A 105 -19.13 -7.50 10.52
C GLN A 105 -19.37 -6.53 11.67
N ALA A 106 -18.47 -6.46 12.66
CA ALA A 106 -18.58 -5.51 13.76
C ALA A 106 -18.55 -4.04 13.27
N ILE A 107 -17.62 -3.71 12.35
CA ILE A 107 -17.52 -2.37 11.77
C ILE A 107 -18.77 -2.03 10.94
N LEU A 108 -19.25 -2.96 10.12
CA LEU A 108 -20.41 -2.72 9.27
C LEU A 108 -21.69 -2.60 10.09
N ASN A 109 -21.84 -3.37 11.16
CA ASN A 109 -23.00 -3.28 12.07
C ASN A 109 -23.11 -1.92 12.78
N GLU A 110 -22.02 -1.14 12.88
CA GLU A 110 -22.10 0.25 13.34
C GLU A 110 -22.81 1.17 12.32
N ILE A 111 -22.82 0.78 11.04
CA ILE A 111 -23.47 1.54 9.96
C ILE A 111 -24.94 1.17 9.87
N ALA A 112 -25.24 -0.13 9.85
CA ALA A 112 -26.58 -0.71 9.79
C ALA A 112 -26.53 -2.22 10.04
N PRO A 113 -27.65 -2.87 10.39
CA PRO A 113 -27.76 -4.32 10.44
C PRO A 113 -27.83 -4.87 9.01
N PHE A 114 -26.76 -5.47 8.53
CA PHE A 114 -26.72 -6.08 7.21
C PHE A 114 -27.12 -7.54 7.25
N SER A 115 -27.90 -7.98 6.23
CA SER A 115 -28.24 -9.36 5.96
C SER A 115 -27.35 -9.92 4.84
N ALA A 116 -26.79 -11.11 5.06
CA ALA A 116 -26.08 -11.86 4.05
C ALA A 116 -25.92 -13.30 4.49
N SER A 117 -25.81 -14.23 3.53
CA SER A 117 -25.41 -15.59 3.81
C SER A 117 -23.95 -15.65 4.29
N LEU A 118 -23.56 -16.76 4.92
CA LEU A 118 -22.14 -16.95 5.29
C LEU A 118 -21.25 -17.05 4.04
N GLU A 119 -21.78 -17.57 2.96
CA GLU A 119 -21.10 -17.68 1.66
C GLU A 119 -20.83 -16.30 1.07
N ASP A 120 -21.81 -15.39 1.08
CA ASP A 120 -21.66 -14.02 0.59
C ASP A 120 -20.66 -13.21 1.43
N TRP A 121 -20.72 -13.38 2.75
CA TRP A 121 -19.72 -12.77 3.63
C TRP A 121 -18.31 -13.23 3.36
N ASN A 122 -18.10 -14.53 3.13
CA ASN A 122 -16.79 -15.08 2.79
C ASN A 122 -16.34 -14.62 1.39
N PHE A 123 -17.26 -14.56 0.42
CA PHE A 123 -16.97 -14.04 -0.90
C PHE A 123 -16.49 -12.57 -0.81
N LEU A 124 -17.20 -11.69 -0.10
CA LEU A 124 -16.78 -10.30 0.09
C LEU A 124 -15.41 -10.20 0.75
N LEU A 125 -15.17 -11.02 1.78
CA LEU A 125 -13.91 -11.02 2.49
C LEU A 125 -12.74 -11.38 1.58
N GLU A 126 -12.88 -12.44 0.80
CA GLU A 126 -11.86 -12.92 -0.12
C GLU A 126 -11.68 -11.97 -1.30
N TYR A 127 -12.78 -11.50 -1.90
CA TYR A 127 -12.74 -10.63 -3.07
C TYR A 127 -12.09 -9.28 -2.80
N TYR A 128 -12.42 -8.65 -1.66
CA TYR A 128 -11.85 -7.37 -1.24
C TYR A 128 -10.67 -7.50 -0.27
N ALA A 129 -10.12 -8.72 -0.11
CA ALA A 129 -8.98 -9.04 0.74
C ALA A 129 -9.13 -8.52 2.20
N GLY A 130 -10.34 -8.46 2.70
CA GLY A 130 -10.63 -7.92 4.04
C GLY A 130 -10.31 -6.43 4.22
N ASN A 131 -10.24 -5.66 3.13
CA ASN A 131 -9.99 -4.22 3.19
C ASN A 131 -11.18 -3.47 3.79
N PRO A 132 -11.05 -2.85 4.98
CA PRO A 132 -12.18 -2.24 5.68
C PRO A 132 -12.78 -1.05 4.94
N LEU A 133 -11.97 -0.29 4.19
CA LEU A 133 -12.46 0.86 3.42
C LEU A 133 -13.31 0.40 2.24
N MET A 134 -12.83 -0.58 1.47
CA MET A 134 -13.58 -1.14 0.35
C MET A 134 -14.90 -1.76 0.81
N LEU A 135 -14.86 -2.57 1.87
CA LEU A 135 -16.06 -3.20 2.42
C LEU A 135 -17.05 -2.16 3.01
N LYS A 136 -16.55 -1.07 3.56
CA LYS A 136 -17.40 0.06 4.00
C LYS A 136 -18.12 0.74 2.83
N LEU A 137 -17.43 0.94 1.70
CA LEU A 137 -18.04 1.50 0.49
C LEU A 137 -19.15 0.58 -0.05
N ILE A 138 -18.89 -0.72 -0.11
CA ILE A 138 -19.89 -1.73 -0.49
C ILE A 138 -21.12 -1.66 0.45
N ALA A 139 -20.88 -1.62 1.75
CA ALA A 139 -21.96 -1.56 2.73
C ALA A 139 -22.82 -0.30 2.60
N ILE A 140 -22.20 0.86 2.28
CA ILE A 140 -22.94 2.09 2.01
C ILE A 140 -23.87 1.89 0.80
N HIS A 141 -23.39 1.33 -0.30
CA HIS A 141 -24.20 1.06 -1.48
C HIS A 141 -25.31 0.03 -1.21
N ALA A 142 -24.98 -1.06 -0.49
CA ALA A 142 -25.97 -2.04 -0.10
C ALA A 142 -27.07 -1.44 0.80
N LYS A 143 -26.72 -0.51 1.67
CA LYS A 143 -27.67 0.22 2.50
C LYS A 143 -28.58 1.16 1.68
N GLU A 144 -28.02 1.89 0.73
CA GLU A 144 -28.74 2.91 -0.04
C GLU A 144 -29.66 2.30 -1.10
N LEU A 145 -29.28 1.19 -1.73
CA LEU A 145 -29.95 0.63 -2.90
C LEU A 145 -30.64 -0.71 -2.65
N PHE A 146 -30.23 -1.45 -1.62
CA PHE A 146 -30.65 -2.84 -1.38
C PHE A 146 -31.12 -3.09 0.06
N GLU A 147 -31.59 -2.07 0.76
CA GLU A 147 -32.13 -2.17 2.13
C GLU A 147 -31.24 -2.95 3.11
N CYS A 148 -29.91 -2.82 2.97
CA CYS A 148 -28.88 -3.56 3.72
C CYS A 148 -28.78 -5.06 3.38
N ASP A 149 -29.35 -5.50 2.26
CA ASP A 149 -29.23 -6.89 1.80
C ASP A 149 -28.00 -7.03 0.88
N ILE A 150 -26.93 -7.61 1.44
CA ILE A 150 -25.68 -7.84 0.72
C ILE A 150 -25.86 -8.96 -0.32
N SER A 151 -26.67 -9.98 -0.05
CA SER A 151 -26.90 -11.06 -1.00
C SER A 151 -27.56 -10.53 -2.27
N GLN A 152 -28.57 -9.68 -2.13
CA GLN A 152 -29.23 -9.02 -3.27
C GLN A 152 -28.28 -8.08 -4.02
N PHE A 153 -27.44 -7.33 -3.29
CA PHE A 153 -26.39 -6.51 -3.90
C PHE A 153 -25.48 -7.36 -4.79
N LEU A 154 -24.98 -8.50 -4.29
CA LEU A 154 -24.08 -9.38 -5.02
C LEU A 154 -24.72 -10.05 -6.24
N GLU A 155 -26.03 -10.38 -6.18
CA GLU A 155 -26.76 -10.94 -7.31
C GLU A 155 -26.84 -9.96 -8.52
N ILE A 156 -27.01 -8.67 -8.23
CA ILE A 156 -27.20 -7.63 -9.26
C ILE A 156 -25.86 -7.06 -9.73
N GLU A 157 -24.95 -6.82 -8.80
CA GLU A 157 -23.65 -6.17 -9.03
C GLU A 157 -22.52 -7.17 -9.30
N SER A 158 -22.86 -8.45 -9.56
CA SER A 158 -21.89 -9.52 -9.76
C SER A 158 -20.76 -9.13 -10.69
N HIS A 159 -19.56 -8.87 -10.12
CA HIS A 159 -18.27 -8.79 -10.82
C HIS A 159 -17.96 -7.54 -11.65
N GLN A 160 -18.66 -6.42 -11.49
CA GLN A 160 -18.31 -5.20 -12.23
C GLN A 160 -17.81 -4.08 -11.33
N ILE A 161 -16.48 -4.00 -11.11
CA ILE A 161 -15.79 -2.80 -10.57
C ILE A 161 -16.21 -1.51 -11.29
N SER A 162 -16.70 -1.63 -12.54
CA SER A 162 -17.21 -0.52 -13.32
C SER A 162 -18.35 0.26 -12.66
N VAL A 163 -19.10 -0.37 -11.76
CA VAL A 163 -20.29 0.20 -11.12
C VAL A 163 -19.93 1.09 -9.93
N LEU A 164 -18.89 0.74 -9.15
CA LEU A 164 -18.51 1.48 -7.95
C LEU A 164 -17.42 2.50 -8.24
N ARG A 165 -17.83 3.70 -8.64
CA ARG A 165 -16.93 4.81 -8.99
C ARG A 165 -15.91 5.12 -7.89
N ASP A 166 -16.31 5.12 -6.64
CA ASP A 166 -15.44 5.46 -5.50
C ASP A 166 -14.35 4.39 -5.29
N LEU A 167 -14.70 3.12 -5.50
CA LEU A 167 -13.76 2.02 -5.46
C LEU A 167 -12.73 2.11 -6.59
N ARG A 168 -13.21 2.44 -7.79
CA ARG A 168 -12.34 2.66 -8.94
C ARG A 168 -11.34 3.79 -8.69
N HIS A 169 -11.78 4.94 -8.20
CA HIS A 169 -10.88 6.05 -7.86
C HIS A 169 -9.82 5.69 -6.81
N LEU A 170 -10.15 4.78 -5.89
CA LEU A 170 -9.19 4.29 -4.91
C LEU A 170 -8.09 3.45 -5.60
N LEU A 171 -8.50 2.53 -6.49
CA LEU A 171 -7.58 1.67 -7.23
C LEU A 171 -6.78 2.45 -8.29
N ASP A 172 -7.39 3.44 -8.96
CA ASP A 172 -6.73 4.34 -9.92
C ASP A 172 -5.53 5.05 -9.27
N ARG A 173 -5.69 5.55 -8.05
CA ARG A 173 -4.58 6.20 -7.33
C ARG A 173 -3.41 5.26 -7.11
N GLN A 174 -3.67 4.01 -6.73
CA GLN A 174 -2.61 3.02 -6.53
C GLN A 174 -1.94 2.63 -7.85
N PHE A 175 -2.73 2.37 -8.89
CA PHE A 175 -2.24 1.91 -10.19
C PHE A 175 -1.48 2.99 -10.97
N ASN A 176 -1.93 4.25 -10.90
CA ASN A 176 -1.29 5.36 -11.62
C ASN A 176 0.11 5.72 -11.09
N HIS A 177 0.41 5.33 -9.85
CA HIS A 177 1.75 5.47 -9.27
C HIS A 177 2.73 4.36 -9.65
N LEU A 178 2.28 3.35 -10.39
CA LEU A 178 3.15 2.28 -10.87
C LEU A 178 3.96 2.72 -12.09
N SER A 179 5.22 2.25 -12.17
CA SER A 179 6.04 2.36 -13.38
C SER A 179 5.47 1.50 -14.51
N ASP A 180 5.90 1.76 -15.75
CA ASP A 180 5.43 0.98 -16.90
C ASP A 180 5.74 -0.52 -16.76
N LEU A 181 6.89 -0.87 -16.21
CA LEU A 181 7.26 -2.27 -15.98
C LEU A 181 6.40 -2.92 -14.89
N GLU A 182 6.08 -2.19 -13.81
CA GLU A 182 5.15 -2.67 -12.78
C GLU A 182 3.76 -2.90 -13.35
N LYS A 183 3.26 -1.99 -14.20
CA LYS A 183 1.99 -2.16 -14.91
C LYS A 183 2.00 -3.37 -15.84
N GLN A 184 3.09 -3.58 -16.59
CA GLN A 184 3.23 -4.78 -17.42
C GLN A 184 3.18 -6.07 -16.58
N ILE A 185 3.84 -6.11 -15.44
CA ILE A 185 3.77 -7.25 -14.51
C ILE A 185 2.33 -7.48 -14.05
N MET A 186 1.61 -6.41 -13.67
CA MET A 186 0.21 -6.49 -13.25
C MET A 186 -0.70 -7.02 -14.37
N TYR A 187 -0.50 -6.57 -15.63
CA TYR A 187 -1.25 -7.07 -16.79
C TYR A 187 -1.02 -8.57 -17.01
N GLU A 188 0.23 -9.02 -16.95
CA GLU A 188 0.56 -10.46 -17.12
C GLU A 188 -0.04 -11.33 -16.00
N LEU A 189 -0.05 -10.82 -14.77
CA LEU A 189 -0.67 -11.51 -13.64
C LEU A 189 -2.20 -11.54 -13.76
N ALA A 190 -2.84 -10.46 -14.21
CA ALA A 190 -4.28 -10.41 -14.40
C ALA A 190 -4.78 -11.37 -15.49
N LEU A 191 -4.02 -11.53 -16.56
CA LEU A 191 -4.32 -12.49 -17.63
C LEU A 191 -4.14 -13.95 -17.18
N SER A 192 -3.47 -14.20 -16.07
CA SER A 192 -3.13 -15.53 -15.59
C SER A 192 -4.15 -16.00 -14.55
N LYS A 193 -4.85 -17.10 -14.84
CA LYS A 193 -5.82 -17.72 -13.90
C LYS A 193 -5.16 -18.44 -12.72
N LEU A 194 -3.88 -18.73 -12.81
CA LEU A 194 -3.09 -19.46 -11.81
C LEU A 194 -1.89 -18.61 -11.39
N PRO A 195 -1.33 -18.85 -10.19
CA PRO A 195 -0.09 -18.20 -9.77
C PRO A 195 1.04 -18.41 -10.78
N VAL A 196 1.77 -17.36 -11.10
CA VAL A 196 2.83 -17.36 -12.13
C VAL A 196 4.20 -17.44 -11.46
N ALA A 197 5.04 -18.38 -11.90
CA ALA A 197 6.41 -18.48 -11.41
C ALA A 197 7.24 -17.26 -11.86
N ILE A 198 8.20 -16.84 -11.03
CA ILE A 198 9.04 -15.67 -11.30
C ILE A 198 9.78 -15.77 -12.66
N SER A 199 10.25 -16.98 -13.01
CA SER A 199 10.93 -17.23 -14.27
C SER A 199 10.06 -17.03 -15.50
N ASP A 200 8.78 -17.37 -15.39
CA ASP A 200 7.84 -17.26 -16.50
C ASP A 200 7.31 -15.83 -16.62
N LEU A 201 7.07 -15.17 -15.49
CA LEU A 201 6.72 -13.76 -15.45
C LEU A 201 7.83 -12.90 -16.07
N GLN A 202 9.10 -13.17 -15.71
CA GLN A 202 10.26 -12.50 -16.29
C GLN A 202 10.34 -12.67 -17.81
N LYS A 203 10.14 -13.88 -18.34
CA LYS A 203 10.14 -14.13 -19.79
C LYS A 203 9.06 -13.36 -20.54
N ARG A 204 7.89 -13.19 -19.93
CA ARG A 204 6.75 -12.50 -20.55
C ARG A 204 6.91 -10.97 -20.53
N THR A 205 7.50 -10.42 -19.48
CA THR A 205 7.61 -8.97 -19.27
C THR A 205 8.94 -8.37 -19.75
N CYS A 206 10.04 -9.15 -19.76
CA CYS A 206 11.39 -8.63 -20.03
C CYS A 206 11.85 -8.85 -21.48
N LEU A 207 11.06 -8.44 -22.49
CA LEU A 207 11.56 -8.39 -23.88
C LEU A 207 12.59 -7.28 -24.10
N SER A 208 12.64 -6.25 -23.24
CA SER A 208 13.52 -5.08 -23.39
C SER A 208 14.18 -4.58 -22.11
N SER A 209 13.87 -5.13 -20.92
CA SER A 209 14.35 -4.64 -19.62
C SER A 209 15.42 -5.56 -19.03
N SER A 210 16.38 -5.00 -18.27
CA SER A 210 17.38 -5.81 -17.58
C SER A 210 16.73 -6.64 -16.46
N ALA A 211 17.33 -7.80 -16.15
CA ALA A 211 16.87 -8.67 -15.07
C ALA A 211 16.80 -7.95 -13.70
N ASN A 212 17.69 -6.99 -13.46
CA ASN A 212 17.70 -6.21 -12.24
C ASN A 212 16.47 -5.29 -12.12
N CYS A 213 16.09 -4.61 -13.21
CA CYS A 213 14.89 -3.76 -13.22
C CYS A 213 13.62 -4.57 -12.94
N PHE A 214 13.51 -5.77 -13.50
CA PHE A 214 12.40 -6.66 -13.25
C PHE A 214 12.30 -7.08 -11.76
N ILE A 215 13.41 -7.49 -11.17
CA ILE A 215 13.45 -7.88 -9.74
C ILE A 215 13.08 -6.69 -8.85
N GLU A 216 13.50 -5.47 -9.20
CA GLU A 216 13.14 -4.28 -8.45
C GLU A 216 11.66 -3.93 -8.59
N ALA A 217 11.09 -4.01 -9.78
CA ALA A 217 9.67 -3.79 -10.02
C ALA A 217 8.80 -4.81 -9.27
N LEU A 218 9.14 -6.11 -9.37
CA LEU A 218 8.44 -7.17 -8.65
C LEU A 218 8.51 -6.97 -7.13
N ARG A 219 9.69 -6.62 -6.61
CA ARG A 219 9.85 -6.31 -5.18
C ARG A 219 9.04 -5.10 -4.74
N SER A 220 8.93 -4.07 -5.57
CA SER A 220 8.11 -2.88 -5.31
C SER A 220 6.63 -3.25 -5.21
N LEU A 221 6.11 -4.08 -6.13
CA LEU A 221 4.73 -4.57 -6.09
C LEU A 221 4.44 -5.37 -4.82
N ILE A 222 5.34 -6.27 -4.41
CA ILE A 222 5.22 -7.01 -3.13
C ILE A 222 5.16 -6.04 -1.95
N GLN A 223 6.03 -5.03 -1.92
CA GLN A 223 6.10 -4.05 -0.83
C GLN A 223 4.85 -3.16 -0.75
N ARG A 224 4.16 -2.96 -1.87
CA ARG A 224 2.87 -2.25 -1.95
C ARG A 224 1.67 -3.16 -1.63
N SER A 225 1.91 -4.44 -1.37
CA SER A 225 0.86 -5.45 -1.15
C SER A 225 -0.14 -5.55 -2.30
N LEU A 226 0.31 -5.28 -3.53
CA LEU A 226 -0.52 -5.38 -4.74
C LEU A 226 -0.53 -6.78 -5.33
N GLU A 227 0.38 -7.64 -4.86
CA GLU A 227 0.45 -9.05 -5.24
C GLU A 227 0.67 -9.95 -4.04
N GLU A 228 0.15 -11.17 -4.12
CA GLU A 228 0.38 -12.21 -3.14
C GLU A 228 1.44 -13.20 -3.62
N LYS A 229 2.44 -13.42 -2.78
CA LYS A 229 3.41 -14.50 -2.97
C LYS A 229 2.88 -15.78 -2.34
N SER A 230 2.65 -16.80 -3.17
CA SER A 230 2.34 -18.17 -2.72
C SER A 230 3.53 -19.10 -2.95
N ASN A 231 3.46 -20.32 -2.43
CA ASN A 231 4.47 -21.36 -2.70
C ASN A 231 4.56 -21.74 -4.19
N SER A 232 3.52 -21.47 -4.97
CA SER A 232 3.42 -21.78 -6.40
C SER A 232 3.75 -20.60 -7.33
N GLY A 233 3.94 -19.39 -6.81
CA GLY A 233 4.23 -18.20 -7.61
C GLY A 233 3.53 -16.94 -7.10
N PHE A 234 3.32 -15.99 -8.02
CA PHE A 234 2.70 -14.69 -7.77
C PHE A 234 1.30 -14.64 -8.37
N LYS A 235 0.37 -14.02 -7.66
CA LYS A 235 -1.00 -13.75 -8.12
C LYS A 235 -1.47 -12.40 -7.62
N LEU A 236 -2.47 -11.83 -8.29
CA LEU A 236 -3.19 -10.66 -7.81
C LEU A 236 -4.38 -11.06 -6.94
N GLU A 237 -4.79 -10.17 -6.06
CA GLU A 237 -6.08 -10.26 -5.38
C GLU A 237 -7.23 -10.15 -6.41
N PRO A 238 -8.38 -10.83 -6.19
CA PRO A 238 -9.46 -10.86 -7.18
C PRO A 238 -9.91 -9.48 -7.64
N ILE A 239 -10.10 -8.53 -6.72
CA ILE A 239 -10.47 -7.16 -7.03
C ILE A 239 -9.45 -6.46 -7.96
N MET A 240 -8.16 -6.75 -7.77
CA MET A 240 -7.09 -6.19 -8.62
C MET A 240 -7.07 -6.83 -10.00
N VAL A 241 -7.39 -8.13 -10.11
CA VAL A 241 -7.55 -8.80 -11.41
C VAL A 241 -8.63 -8.11 -12.24
N ASP A 242 -9.81 -7.91 -11.65
CA ASP A 242 -10.95 -7.29 -12.34
C ASP A 242 -10.66 -5.83 -12.69
N TYR A 243 -10.01 -5.09 -11.79
CA TYR A 243 -9.61 -3.70 -12.05
C TYR A 243 -8.60 -3.59 -13.20
N VAL A 244 -7.58 -4.45 -13.21
CA VAL A 244 -6.55 -4.44 -14.26
C VAL A 244 -7.15 -4.83 -15.62
N ASN A 245 -8.04 -5.83 -15.65
CA ASN A 245 -8.79 -6.20 -16.85
C ASN A 245 -9.65 -5.03 -17.35
N TYR A 246 -10.37 -4.35 -16.46
CA TYR A 246 -11.13 -3.15 -16.80
C TYR A 246 -10.25 -2.06 -17.43
N ARG A 247 -9.03 -1.84 -16.90
CA ARG A 247 -8.06 -0.86 -17.44
C ARG A 247 -7.52 -1.27 -18.81
N MET A 248 -7.34 -2.57 -19.08
CA MET A 248 -6.95 -3.07 -20.41
C MET A 248 -8.03 -2.82 -21.45
N ASP A 249 -9.30 -3.00 -21.07
CA ASP A 249 -10.44 -2.79 -21.95
C ASP A 249 -10.77 -1.30 -22.18
N ASN A 250 -10.33 -0.42 -21.25
CA ASN A 250 -10.61 1.03 -21.26
C ASN A 250 -9.33 1.86 -21.06
N PRO A 251 -8.41 1.89 -22.02
CA PRO A 251 -7.09 2.51 -21.86
C PRO A 251 -7.10 4.05 -21.76
N GLU A 252 -8.20 4.71 -22.09
CA GLU A 252 -8.33 6.18 -22.14
C GLU A 252 -8.95 6.79 -20.86
N ASN A 253 -9.24 6.00 -19.83
CA ASN A 253 -9.82 6.48 -18.57
C ASN A 253 -8.81 6.50 -17.43
#